data_5dd24a05dcedb96c712e221fc2409fa2
#
_entry.id   5dd24a05dcedb96c712e221fc2409fa2
#
_cell.length_a   1.000
_cell.length_b   1.000
_cell.length_c   1.000
_cell.angle_alpha   90.00
_cell.angle_beta   90.00
_cell.angle_gamma   90.00
#
_symmetry.space_group_name_H-M   'P 1'
#
loop_
_entity.id
_entity.type
_entity.pdbx_description
1 polymer ?
#
loop_
_entity_poly.entity_id
_entity_poly.type
_entity_poly.pdbx_seq_one_letter_code
_entity_poly.pdbx_strand_id
1 'polypeptide(L)'
;IRFIVTLEKDGAPVSGDRVAWCVTKDTWDPKTEGQVAMRDGKAVLGGNVLHEPGFFQCMARYATPQGTELHAMAGAAVDPEQIAPSMPEPKDFMSYWKREIKKQAKIPMNIRVTRVPYPEDPSVEMFDIQADCQAGNFSACYAYPKGAADKSLPALVTLNGAGVKSSRLYWAAYWAK
;
A
#
# COMPACT_ATOMS: atom_id res chain seq x y z
N ILE A 1 -12.43 19.03 -13.84
CA ILE A 1 -11.03 18.54 -13.74
C ILE A 1 -10.64 18.01 -15.10
N ARG A 2 -9.43 18.34 -15.54
CA ARG A 2 -8.82 17.87 -16.79
C ARG A 2 -7.44 17.33 -16.47
N PHE A 3 -7.07 16.24 -17.13
CA PHE A 3 -5.74 15.66 -17.03
C PHE A 3 -4.99 15.92 -18.33
N ILE A 4 -3.70 16.18 -18.25
CA ILE A 4 -2.83 16.33 -19.41
C ILE A 4 -1.93 15.10 -19.47
N VAL A 5 -1.95 14.39 -20.58
CA VAL A 5 -1.01 13.32 -20.86
C VAL A 5 0.07 13.80 -21.81
N THR A 6 1.33 13.44 -21.56
CA THR A 6 2.45 13.66 -22.47
C THR A 6 2.98 12.31 -22.96
N LEU A 7 3.36 12.25 -24.24
CA LEU A 7 3.97 11.07 -24.84
C LEU A 7 5.21 11.50 -25.63
N GLU A 8 6.34 10.96 -25.24
CA GLU A 8 7.65 11.26 -25.82
C GLU A 8 8.37 9.96 -26.17
N LYS A 9 9.16 9.99 -27.23
CA LYS A 9 10.08 8.94 -27.62
C LYS A 9 11.44 9.55 -27.84
N ASP A 10 12.45 9.06 -27.11
CA ASP A 10 13.84 9.56 -27.20
C ASP A 10 13.94 11.08 -27.00
N GLY A 11 13.10 11.64 -26.11
CA GLY A 11 13.02 13.09 -25.83
C GLY A 11 12.26 13.91 -26.86
N ALA A 12 11.68 13.29 -27.90
CA ALA A 12 10.89 13.97 -28.91
C ALA A 12 9.40 13.71 -28.73
N PRO A 13 8.51 14.73 -28.94
CA PRO A 13 7.08 14.56 -28.83
C PRO A 13 6.51 13.62 -29.90
N VAL A 14 5.61 12.71 -29.51
CA VAL A 14 4.92 11.82 -30.42
C VAL A 14 3.58 12.44 -30.84
N SER A 15 3.30 12.51 -32.14
CA SER A 15 2.05 13.04 -32.70
C SER A 15 1.35 12.01 -33.58
N GLY A 16 0.02 12.09 -33.65
CA GLY A 16 -0.80 11.22 -34.49
C GLY A 16 -1.24 9.91 -33.82
N ASP A 17 -0.46 9.38 -32.89
CA ASP A 17 -0.81 8.19 -32.12
C ASP A 17 -2.00 8.44 -31.18
N ARG A 18 -2.70 7.38 -30.80
CA ARG A 18 -3.84 7.46 -29.92
C ARG A 18 -3.53 6.87 -28.56
N VAL A 19 -3.97 7.57 -27.53
CA VAL A 19 -3.91 7.14 -26.13
C VAL A 19 -5.31 6.80 -25.66
N ALA A 20 -5.51 5.61 -25.13
CA ALA A 20 -6.72 5.22 -24.43
C ALA A 20 -6.67 5.78 -23.00
N TRP A 21 -7.80 6.21 -22.49
CA TRP A 21 -7.87 6.77 -21.13
C TRP A 21 -9.17 6.36 -20.43
N CYS A 22 -9.10 6.34 -19.12
CA CYS A 22 -10.22 6.11 -18.22
C CYS A 22 -10.11 7.01 -17.01
N VAL A 23 -11.19 7.70 -16.64
CA VAL A 23 -11.31 8.47 -15.40
C VAL A 23 -12.36 7.81 -14.52
N THR A 24 -12.02 7.50 -13.31
CA THR A 24 -12.91 6.94 -12.29
C THR A 24 -13.04 7.87 -11.10
N LYS A 25 -14.17 7.83 -10.39
CA LYS A 25 -14.32 8.41 -9.06
C LYS A 25 -13.92 7.36 -8.02
N ASP A 26 -13.08 7.75 -7.07
CA ASP A 26 -12.63 6.92 -5.94
C ASP A 26 -12.15 5.51 -6.35
N THR A 27 -11.54 5.40 -7.55
CA THR A 27 -11.05 4.16 -8.20
C THR A 27 -12.12 3.18 -8.70
N TRP A 28 -13.40 3.51 -8.56
CA TRP A 28 -14.53 2.64 -8.96
C TRP A 28 -15.41 3.30 -10.01
N ASP A 29 -16.69 3.37 -9.78
CA ASP A 29 -17.70 3.95 -10.67
C ASP A 29 -18.22 5.31 -10.13
N PRO A 30 -18.77 6.17 -10.99
CA PRO A 30 -18.84 6.03 -12.43
C PRO A 30 -17.48 6.25 -13.10
N LYS A 31 -17.28 5.57 -14.24
CA LYS A 31 -16.12 5.80 -15.10
C LYS A 31 -16.49 6.53 -16.38
N THR A 32 -15.57 7.35 -16.85
CA THR A 32 -15.61 7.92 -18.19
C THR A 32 -14.35 7.47 -18.92
N GLU A 33 -14.49 7.01 -20.15
CA GLU A 33 -13.36 6.48 -20.91
C GLU A 33 -13.41 6.91 -22.38
N GLY A 34 -12.29 6.82 -23.05
CA GLY A 34 -12.20 7.17 -24.46
C GLY A 34 -10.80 7.01 -25.02
N GLN A 35 -10.66 7.50 -26.23
CA GLN A 35 -9.36 7.59 -26.91
C GLN A 35 -9.17 9.01 -27.45
N VAL A 36 -7.94 9.50 -27.41
CA VAL A 36 -7.57 10.81 -27.91
C VAL A 36 -6.29 10.72 -28.74
N ALA A 37 -6.23 11.50 -29.82
CA ALA A 37 -5.02 11.61 -30.61
C ALA A 37 -4.03 12.59 -29.94
N MET A 38 -2.76 12.23 -29.94
CA MET A 38 -1.68 13.09 -29.47
C MET A 38 -1.38 14.18 -30.50
N ARG A 39 -1.19 15.40 -30.02
CA ARG A 39 -0.76 16.56 -30.83
C ARG A 39 0.46 17.18 -30.15
N ASP A 40 1.57 17.24 -30.84
CA ASP A 40 2.85 17.72 -30.29
C ASP A 40 3.20 17.09 -28.95
N GLY A 41 3.01 15.76 -28.87
CA GLY A 41 3.28 14.97 -27.66
C GLY A 41 2.31 15.19 -26.51
N LYS A 42 1.17 15.87 -26.72
CA LYS A 42 0.21 16.19 -25.66
C LYS A 42 -1.23 15.89 -26.05
N ALA A 43 -2.02 15.53 -25.06
CA ALA A 43 -3.47 15.49 -25.15
C ALA A 43 -4.12 15.86 -23.81
N VAL A 44 -5.36 16.37 -23.87
CA VAL A 44 -6.19 16.67 -22.69
C VAL A 44 -7.22 15.57 -22.54
N LEU A 45 -7.26 14.98 -21.36
CA LEU A 45 -8.14 13.87 -21.00
C LEU A 45 -9.18 14.33 -19.98
N GLY A 46 -10.37 13.71 -20.00
CA GLY A 46 -11.43 13.98 -19.05
C GLY A 46 -12.25 15.22 -19.43
N GLY A 47 -12.54 16.04 -18.48
CA GLY A 47 -13.54 17.11 -18.53
C GLY A 47 -14.66 16.81 -17.54
N ASN A 48 -14.37 15.96 -16.57
CA ASN A 48 -15.30 15.53 -15.54
C ASN A 48 -15.44 16.59 -14.45
N VAL A 49 -16.64 16.70 -13.91
CA VAL A 49 -16.95 17.53 -12.75
C VAL A 49 -17.33 16.62 -11.59
N LEU A 50 -16.76 16.87 -10.43
CA LEU A 50 -17.17 16.24 -9.19
C LEU A 50 -17.93 17.29 -8.37
N HIS A 51 -19.17 16.99 -8.01
CA HIS A 51 -20.06 17.88 -7.27
C HIS A 51 -20.07 17.58 -5.76
N GLU A 52 -19.31 16.59 -5.34
CA GLU A 52 -19.16 16.17 -3.96
C GLU A 52 -17.69 15.89 -3.64
N PRO A 53 -17.28 15.93 -2.38
CA PRO A 53 -15.92 15.59 -1.97
C PRO A 53 -15.50 14.20 -2.44
N GLY A 54 -14.25 14.07 -2.92
CA GLY A 54 -13.74 12.78 -3.40
C GLY A 54 -12.52 12.92 -4.28
N PHE A 55 -12.16 11.83 -4.94
CA PHE A 55 -10.98 11.75 -5.79
C PHE A 55 -11.35 11.30 -7.21
N PHE A 56 -10.73 11.94 -8.20
CA PHE A 56 -10.64 11.37 -9.53
C PHE A 56 -9.29 10.67 -9.71
N GLN A 57 -9.31 9.51 -10.34
CA GLN A 57 -8.14 8.83 -10.87
C GLN A 57 -8.25 8.76 -12.39
N CYS A 58 -7.25 9.26 -13.08
CA CYS A 58 -7.10 9.11 -14.52
C CYS A 58 -6.00 8.09 -14.81
N MET A 59 -6.32 7.11 -15.63
CA MET A 59 -5.37 6.14 -16.19
C MET A 59 -5.28 6.36 -17.69
N ALA A 60 -4.08 6.56 -18.22
CA ALA A 60 -3.78 6.60 -19.64
C ALA A 60 -3.01 5.35 -20.05
N ARG A 61 -3.31 4.78 -21.21
CA ARG A 61 -2.66 3.60 -21.78
C ARG A 61 -2.30 3.86 -23.24
N TYR A 62 -1.08 3.52 -23.58
CA TYR A 62 -0.56 3.60 -24.92
C TYR A 62 0.08 2.29 -25.35
N ALA A 63 -0.42 1.70 -26.43
CA ALA A 63 0.20 0.53 -27.05
C ALA A 63 1.23 0.99 -28.08
N THR A 64 2.50 0.64 -27.86
CA THR A 64 3.56 0.95 -28.80
C THR A 64 3.43 0.13 -30.08
N PRO A 65 4.00 0.56 -31.21
CA PRO A 65 4.02 -0.24 -32.44
C PRO A 65 4.66 -1.64 -32.27
N GLN A 66 5.49 -1.81 -31.26
CA GLN A 66 6.15 -3.09 -30.93
C GLN A 66 5.28 -3.98 -30.03
N GLY A 67 4.07 -3.57 -29.66
CA GLY A 67 3.15 -4.32 -28.82
C GLY A 67 3.36 -4.16 -27.31
N THR A 68 4.27 -3.28 -26.87
CA THR A 68 4.44 -2.96 -25.45
C THR A 68 3.35 -1.99 -25.01
N GLU A 69 2.68 -2.25 -23.89
CA GLU A 69 1.71 -1.32 -23.31
C GLU A 69 2.38 -0.45 -22.22
N LEU A 70 2.30 0.87 -22.38
CA LEU A 70 2.74 1.85 -21.40
C LEU A 70 1.53 2.40 -20.64
N HIS A 71 1.72 2.66 -19.35
CA HIS A 71 0.69 3.18 -18.47
C HIS A 71 1.16 4.43 -17.73
N ALA A 72 0.25 5.38 -17.56
CA ALA A 72 0.44 6.52 -16.67
C ALA A 72 -0.82 6.75 -15.85
N MET A 73 -0.66 7.14 -14.59
CA MET A 73 -1.77 7.45 -13.69
C MET A 73 -1.56 8.82 -13.06
N ALA A 74 -2.67 9.52 -12.87
CA ALA A 74 -2.71 10.77 -12.09
C ALA A 74 -4.01 10.83 -11.29
N GLY A 75 -3.96 11.48 -10.13
CA GLY A 75 -5.11 11.72 -9.27
C GLY A 75 -5.39 13.21 -9.12
N ALA A 76 -6.63 13.55 -8.85
CA ALA A 76 -7.04 14.88 -8.44
C ALA A 76 -8.09 14.79 -7.34
N ALA A 77 -7.95 15.60 -6.30
CA ALA A 77 -8.89 15.67 -5.20
C ALA A 77 -9.83 16.88 -5.34
N VAL A 78 -11.06 16.72 -4.91
CA VAL A 78 -12.05 17.80 -4.74
C VAL A 78 -12.49 17.79 -3.29
N ASP A 79 -12.30 18.89 -2.60
CA ASP A 79 -12.67 19.10 -1.20
C ASP A 79 -12.29 17.92 -0.27
N PRO A 80 -11.05 17.42 -0.30
CA PRO A 80 -10.67 16.19 0.40
C PRO A 80 -10.88 16.27 1.90
N GLU A 81 -10.79 17.46 2.49
CA GLU A 81 -11.04 17.68 3.92
C GLU A 81 -12.52 17.55 4.31
N GLN A 82 -13.43 17.56 3.34
CA GLN A 82 -14.86 17.39 3.54
C GLN A 82 -15.34 15.96 3.33
N ILE A 83 -14.44 15.03 3.00
CA ILE A 83 -14.77 13.62 2.86
C ILE A 83 -15.20 13.08 4.22
N ALA A 84 -16.46 12.72 4.34
CA ALA A 84 -16.98 12.11 5.55
C ALA A 84 -16.55 10.63 5.65
N PRO A 85 -16.32 10.10 6.87
CA PRO A 85 -16.13 8.68 7.07
C PRO A 85 -17.29 7.87 6.49
N SER A 86 -17.00 6.76 5.81
CA SER A 86 -18.02 5.87 5.24
C SER A 86 -18.92 5.24 6.31
N MET A 87 -18.39 5.08 7.52
CA MET A 87 -19.13 4.64 8.69
C MET A 87 -18.76 5.50 9.90
N PRO A 88 -19.72 5.86 10.74
CA PRO A 88 -19.42 6.57 11.99
C PRO A 88 -18.62 5.65 12.94
N GLU A 89 -17.78 6.26 13.76
CA GLU A 89 -17.10 5.52 14.84
C GLU A 89 -18.15 4.89 15.77
N PRO A 90 -18.04 3.58 16.08
CA PRO A 90 -18.91 2.94 17.05
C PRO A 90 -18.84 3.64 18.41
N LYS A 91 -19.99 3.87 19.03
CA LYS A 91 -20.08 4.61 20.32
C LYS A 91 -19.25 3.98 21.43
N ASP A 92 -19.00 2.70 21.37
CA ASP A 92 -18.24 1.95 22.36
C ASP A 92 -16.78 1.67 21.93
N PHE A 93 -16.30 2.22 20.82
CA PHE A 93 -14.98 1.93 20.26
C PHE A 93 -13.88 1.96 21.31
N MET A 94 -13.71 3.09 21.99
CA MET A 94 -12.66 3.23 23.01
C MET A 94 -12.88 2.35 24.24
N SER A 95 -14.12 2.15 24.68
CA SER A 95 -14.44 1.29 25.82
C SER A 95 -14.26 -0.18 25.50
N TYR A 96 -14.60 -0.58 24.28
CA TYR A 96 -14.31 -1.93 23.75
C TYR A 96 -12.82 -2.24 23.82
N TRP A 97 -11.99 -1.42 23.19
CA TRP A 97 -10.55 -1.68 23.16
C TRP A 97 -9.88 -1.62 24.53
N LYS A 98 -10.28 -0.68 25.40
CA LYS A 98 -9.80 -0.63 26.79
C LYS A 98 -10.13 -1.93 27.55
N ARG A 99 -11.30 -2.52 27.32
CA ARG A 99 -11.72 -3.78 27.92
C ARG A 99 -10.88 -4.95 27.37
N GLU A 100 -10.68 -5.02 26.07
CA GLU A 100 -9.90 -6.09 25.44
C GLU A 100 -8.41 -6.04 25.84
N ILE A 101 -7.81 -4.87 25.91
CA ILE A 101 -6.45 -4.68 26.41
C ILE A 101 -6.34 -5.16 27.87
N LYS A 102 -7.32 -4.84 28.73
CA LYS A 102 -7.34 -5.33 30.12
C LYS A 102 -7.50 -6.84 30.22
N LYS A 103 -8.24 -7.48 29.30
CA LYS A 103 -8.32 -8.95 29.25
C LYS A 103 -6.99 -9.55 28.82
N GLN A 104 -6.38 -9.04 27.77
CA GLN A 104 -5.08 -9.49 27.28
C GLN A 104 -3.99 -9.36 28.35
N ALA A 105 -3.96 -8.26 29.11
CA ALA A 105 -2.97 -8.03 30.17
C ALA A 105 -3.02 -9.06 31.31
N LYS A 106 -4.10 -9.84 31.43
CA LYS A 106 -4.23 -10.92 32.43
C LYS A 106 -3.65 -12.25 31.96
N ILE A 107 -3.32 -12.37 30.69
CA ILE A 107 -2.82 -13.60 30.08
C ILE A 107 -1.29 -13.55 30.11
N PRO A 108 -0.60 -14.48 30.80
CA PRO A 108 0.85 -14.59 30.72
C PRO A 108 1.26 -14.87 29.26
N MET A 109 2.19 -14.10 28.73
CA MET A 109 2.61 -14.25 27.34
C MET A 109 3.35 -15.57 27.07
N ASN A 110 3.99 -16.19 28.06
CA ASN A 110 4.73 -17.47 27.94
C ASN A 110 5.56 -17.51 26.63
N ILE A 111 6.40 -16.50 26.44
CA ILE A 111 7.17 -16.30 25.21
C ILE A 111 8.09 -17.50 24.95
N ARG A 112 7.97 -18.10 23.78
CA ARG A 112 8.84 -19.16 23.27
C ARG A 112 9.62 -18.60 22.08
N VAL A 113 10.96 -18.69 22.15
CA VAL A 113 11.86 -18.18 21.11
C VAL A 113 12.65 -19.35 20.55
N THR A 114 12.56 -19.58 19.26
CA THR A 114 13.28 -20.64 18.56
C THR A 114 14.14 -20.03 17.46
N ARG A 115 15.44 -20.31 17.48
CA ARG A 115 16.34 -19.85 16.43
C ARG A 115 16.02 -20.52 15.10
N VAL A 116 15.92 -19.74 14.04
CA VAL A 116 15.65 -20.20 12.68
C VAL A 116 16.91 -19.98 11.84
N PRO A 117 17.42 -21.00 11.12
CA PRO A 117 18.51 -20.79 10.16
C PRO A 117 18.08 -19.83 9.05
N TYR A 118 18.94 -18.85 8.75
CA TYR A 118 18.72 -17.89 7.66
C TYR A 118 20.01 -17.76 6.84
N PRO A 119 20.32 -18.74 5.98
CA PRO A 119 21.58 -18.80 5.21
C PRO A 119 21.69 -17.70 4.15
N GLU A 120 20.59 -17.08 3.74
CA GLU A 120 20.52 -16.01 2.75
C GLU A 120 21.24 -14.74 3.21
N ASP A 121 21.35 -14.54 4.53
CA ASP A 121 22.10 -13.43 5.10
C ASP A 121 22.73 -13.81 6.46
N PRO A 122 24.01 -14.20 6.48
CA PRO A 122 24.70 -14.64 7.71
C PRO A 122 24.99 -13.49 8.69
N SER A 123 24.77 -12.22 8.29
CA SER A 123 24.92 -11.07 9.18
C SER A 123 23.72 -10.85 10.10
N VAL A 124 22.61 -11.58 9.88
CA VAL A 124 21.38 -11.47 10.65
C VAL A 124 21.15 -12.72 11.48
N GLU A 125 20.73 -12.55 12.72
CA GLU A 125 20.17 -13.62 13.56
C GLU A 125 18.64 -13.60 13.47
N MET A 126 18.05 -14.79 13.24
CA MET A 126 16.63 -14.96 12.98
C MET A 126 15.98 -15.90 13.98
N PHE A 127 14.78 -15.56 14.42
CA PHE A 127 14.02 -16.32 15.41
C PHE A 127 12.54 -16.40 15.05
N ASP A 128 11.92 -17.52 15.33
CA ASP A 128 10.48 -17.68 15.49
C ASP A 128 10.09 -17.37 16.92
N ILE A 129 9.12 -16.49 17.08
CA ILE A 129 8.56 -16.14 18.40
C ILE A 129 7.11 -16.62 18.44
N GLN A 130 6.81 -17.35 19.50
CA GLN A 130 5.45 -17.75 19.84
C GLN A 130 5.09 -17.17 21.20
N ALA A 131 3.88 -16.63 21.33
CA ALA A 131 3.39 -16.12 22.60
C ALA A 131 1.90 -16.42 22.77
N ASP A 132 1.47 -16.58 24.00
CA ASP A 132 0.06 -16.81 24.29
C ASP A 132 -0.70 -15.48 24.30
N CYS A 133 -1.90 -15.48 23.73
CA CYS A 133 -2.78 -14.33 23.72
C CYS A 133 -4.25 -14.74 23.79
N GLN A 134 -5.15 -13.77 23.94
CA GLN A 134 -6.58 -14.01 24.15
C GLN A 134 -7.25 -14.84 23.04
N ALA A 135 -6.81 -14.70 21.80
CA ALA A 135 -7.40 -15.37 20.63
C ALA A 135 -6.66 -16.66 20.21
N GLY A 136 -5.69 -17.12 21.00
CA GLY A 136 -4.83 -18.26 20.66
C GLY A 136 -3.36 -17.91 20.75
N ASN A 137 -2.52 -18.54 19.94
CA ASN A 137 -1.11 -18.22 19.93
C ASN A 137 -0.79 -17.10 18.93
N PHE A 138 -0.02 -16.13 19.37
CA PHE A 138 0.63 -15.16 18.51
C PHE A 138 1.93 -15.76 17.93
N SER A 139 2.19 -15.53 16.66
CA SER A 139 3.41 -15.95 15.97
C SER A 139 4.05 -14.79 15.24
N ALA A 140 5.36 -14.64 15.35
CA ALA A 140 6.12 -13.58 14.68
C ALA A 140 7.51 -14.06 14.27
N CYS A 141 8.08 -13.43 13.23
CA CYS A 141 9.49 -13.50 12.93
C CYS A 141 10.21 -12.33 13.60
N TYR A 142 11.31 -12.62 14.29
CA TYR A 142 12.17 -11.62 14.92
C TYR A 142 13.58 -11.73 14.37
N ALA A 143 14.18 -10.60 14.05
CA ALA A 143 15.54 -10.57 13.55
C ALA A 143 16.31 -9.36 14.11
N TYR A 144 17.62 -9.52 14.26
CA TYR A 144 18.53 -8.43 14.61
C TYR A 144 19.93 -8.67 14.00
N PRO A 145 20.77 -7.61 13.86
CA PRO A 145 22.12 -7.75 13.36
C PRO A 145 22.96 -8.64 14.28
N LYS A 146 23.67 -9.58 13.72
CA LYS A 146 24.53 -10.48 14.48
C LYS A 146 25.58 -9.71 15.30
N GLY A 147 25.66 -10.01 16.58
CA GLY A 147 26.59 -9.35 17.51
C GLY A 147 26.08 -8.01 18.07
N ALA A 148 24.86 -7.60 17.76
CA ALA A 148 24.26 -6.42 18.40
C ALA A 148 24.11 -6.65 19.91
N ALA A 149 24.51 -5.65 20.71
CA ALA A 149 24.32 -5.69 22.14
C ALA A 149 22.84 -5.55 22.53
N ASP A 150 22.49 -6.11 23.69
CA ASP A 150 21.12 -6.00 24.20
C ASP A 150 20.68 -4.54 24.31
N LYS A 151 19.46 -4.27 23.80
CA LYS A 151 18.82 -2.95 23.85
C LYS A 151 19.61 -1.82 23.19
N SER A 152 20.55 -2.13 22.31
CA SER A 152 21.38 -1.14 21.60
C SER A 152 20.70 -0.56 20.37
N LEU A 153 19.61 -1.17 19.89
CA LEU A 153 18.93 -0.80 18.66
C LEU A 153 17.45 -0.48 18.91
N PRO A 154 16.85 0.40 18.11
CA PRO A 154 15.41 0.59 18.12
C PRO A 154 14.70 -0.67 17.61
N ALA A 155 13.50 -0.94 18.14
CA ALA A 155 12.66 -2.02 17.66
C ALA A 155 11.67 -1.52 16.61
N LEU A 156 11.56 -2.24 15.48
CA LEU A 156 10.55 -2.02 14.44
C LEU A 156 9.54 -3.17 14.44
N VAL A 157 8.27 -2.85 14.57
CA VAL A 157 7.18 -3.82 14.45
C VAL A 157 6.47 -3.62 13.12
N THR A 158 6.44 -4.67 12.30
CA THR A 158 5.67 -4.67 11.05
C THR A 158 4.50 -5.64 11.16
N LEU A 159 3.34 -5.22 10.68
CA LEU A 159 2.13 -6.04 10.66
C LEU A 159 1.78 -6.41 9.22
N ASN A 160 1.31 -7.64 9.05
CA ASN A 160 0.75 -8.04 7.77
C ASN A 160 -0.54 -7.24 7.48
N GLY A 161 -0.79 -6.98 6.20
CA GLY A 161 -2.07 -6.44 5.75
C GLY A 161 -3.22 -7.44 5.94
N ALA A 162 -4.41 -7.07 5.51
CA ALA A 162 -5.61 -7.90 5.62
C ALA A 162 -5.43 -9.31 5.03
N GLY A 163 -6.03 -10.30 5.69
CA GLY A 163 -6.02 -11.72 5.31
C GLY A 163 -5.09 -12.57 6.17
N VAL A 164 -5.30 -13.88 6.09
CA VAL A 164 -4.48 -14.87 6.79
C VAL A 164 -3.22 -15.15 5.97
N LYS A 165 -2.09 -14.65 6.43
CA LYS A 165 -0.78 -14.82 5.78
C LYS A 165 0.26 -15.16 6.82
N SER A 166 1.17 -16.08 6.49
CA SER A 166 2.36 -16.34 7.31
C SER A 166 3.31 -15.13 7.28
N SER A 167 3.95 -14.86 8.40
CA SER A 167 5.07 -13.93 8.45
C SER A 167 6.22 -14.44 7.60
N ARG A 168 6.88 -13.56 6.86
CA ARG A 168 8.01 -13.92 5.99
C ARG A 168 9.31 -13.51 6.64
N LEU A 169 10.24 -14.44 6.77
CA LEU A 169 11.58 -14.21 7.32
C LEU A 169 12.30 -13.05 6.61
N TYR A 170 12.15 -12.96 5.30
CA TYR A 170 12.75 -11.90 4.49
C TYR A 170 12.42 -10.48 5.02
N TRP A 171 11.18 -10.22 5.43
CA TRP A 171 10.82 -8.88 5.91
C TRP A 171 11.49 -8.55 7.25
N ALA A 172 11.60 -9.51 8.16
CA ALA A 172 12.33 -9.31 9.40
C ALA A 172 13.82 -9.07 9.11
N ALA A 173 14.44 -9.86 8.25
CA ALA A 173 15.83 -9.70 7.84
C ALA A 173 16.11 -8.37 7.14
N TYR A 174 15.19 -7.90 6.30
CA TYR A 174 15.36 -6.64 5.56
C TYR A 174 15.58 -5.43 6.47
N TRP A 175 14.90 -5.37 7.61
CA TRP A 175 15.02 -4.29 8.58
C TRP A 175 16.10 -4.52 9.62
N ALA A 176 16.68 -5.71 9.66
CA ALA A 176 17.73 -6.09 10.62
C ALA A 176 19.16 -5.96 10.05
N LYS A 177 19.34 -5.25 8.95
CA LYS A 177 20.62 -5.02 8.28
C LYS A 177 21.30 -3.76 8.76
#